data_b3d9e01a4f4cbfdd5d7e116bd8071530
#
_entry.id   b3d9e01a4f4cbfdd5d7e116bd8071530
#
_cell.length_a   1.000
_cell.length_b   1.000
_cell.length_c   1.000
_cell.angle_alpha   90.00
_cell.angle_beta   90.00
_cell.angle_gamma   90.00
#
_symmetry.space_group_name_H-M   'P 1'
#
loop_
_entity.id
_entity.type
_entity.pdbx_description
1 polymer ?
#
loop_
_entity_poly.entity_id
_entity_poly.type
_entity_poly.pdbx_seq_one_letter_code
_entity_poly.pdbx_strand_id
1 'polypeptide(L)'
;MKAKAILETIVYGEDIKSLRHFYETILGLEVRRELEEQFVFLHCGEGMLLVFNPLKSEVKPRSFTSAPPHGAQGPGHVCFSASAHELDAWRKRLADHGIVIEADFEWPGGGRSIYCRDPAGNSVEFAEPRIWGLPRRSLRNQKLVVASHNPGKIKEINELLGPYGVEAVSAGSLGLPEPEETGTTFEANAQLKSEAAAKGSGLVALADDSGLCVDVLDGDPGIYSARWAGPTKDFALAMRNVEEKMQAAGAAAPEQRRAHFVSVLSVAWPDGHVENFEGQVHGSLVWPPRGKRGFGYDPMFLPDGRSETFGEMDPDAKHQISHRAVAFRKLVDALF
;
A
#
# COMPACT_ATOMS: atom_id res chain seq x y z
N MET A 1 -9.45 -30.02 -22.45
CA MET A 1 -9.75 -28.91 -21.50
C MET A 1 -8.62 -28.82 -20.48
N LYS A 2 -8.37 -27.64 -19.90
CA LYS A 2 -7.34 -27.39 -18.90
C LYS A 2 -7.99 -26.59 -17.77
N ALA A 3 -7.73 -26.92 -16.50
CA ALA A 3 -8.14 -26.09 -15.37
C ALA A 3 -7.47 -24.70 -15.49
N LYS A 4 -8.21 -23.64 -15.17
CA LYS A 4 -7.75 -22.26 -15.38
C LYS A 4 -7.20 -21.62 -14.11
N ALA A 5 -7.83 -21.90 -12.96
CA ALA A 5 -7.48 -21.32 -11.66
C ALA A 5 -8.00 -22.22 -10.53
N ILE A 6 -7.50 -21.98 -9.33
CA ILE A 6 -8.09 -22.49 -8.08
C ILE A 6 -9.14 -21.47 -7.66
N LEU A 7 -10.41 -21.89 -7.59
CA LEU A 7 -11.52 -21.01 -7.19
C LEU A 7 -11.64 -20.90 -5.68
N GLU A 8 -11.39 -22.00 -4.98
CA GLU A 8 -11.47 -22.07 -3.52
C GLU A 8 -10.41 -23.02 -2.96
N THR A 9 -9.95 -22.73 -1.77
CA THR A 9 -9.10 -23.63 -0.98
C THR A 9 -9.71 -23.83 0.40
N ILE A 10 -9.38 -24.95 1.04
CA ILE A 10 -9.98 -25.35 2.31
C ILE A 10 -8.89 -25.55 3.36
N VAL A 11 -9.15 -25.02 4.55
CA VAL A 11 -8.45 -25.37 5.80
C VAL A 11 -9.45 -25.91 6.82
N TYR A 12 -8.97 -26.74 7.73
CA TYR A 12 -9.80 -27.39 8.73
C TYR A 12 -9.39 -27.02 10.14
N GLY A 13 -10.38 -26.94 11.04
CA GLY A 13 -10.18 -26.81 12.46
C GLY A 13 -11.48 -26.83 13.22
N GLU A 14 -11.47 -27.30 14.46
CA GLU A 14 -12.67 -27.51 15.27
C GLU A 14 -13.23 -26.20 15.83
N ASP A 15 -12.37 -25.27 16.23
CA ASP A 15 -12.76 -23.97 16.77
C ASP A 15 -12.93 -22.93 15.65
N ILE A 16 -14.12 -22.95 15.04
CA ILE A 16 -14.47 -22.03 13.95
C ILE A 16 -14.41 -20.55 14.39
N LYS A 17 -14.75 -20.27 15.65
CA LYS A 17 -14.74 -18.88 16.17
C LYS A 17 -13.33 -18.30 16.22
N SER A 18 -12.37 -19.05 16.76
CA SER A 18 -10.96 -18.63 16.79
C SER A 18 -10.36 -18.52 15.39
N LEU A 19 -10.67 -19.46 14.49
CA LEU A 19 -10.25 -19.43 13.10
C LEU A 19 -10.84 -18.23 12.35
N ARG A 20 -12.12 -17.96 12.54
CA ARG A 20 -12.76 -16.76 12.01
C ARG A 20 -12.03 -15.49 12.47
N HIS A 21 -11.78 -15.35 13.76
CA HIS A 21 -11.04 -14.19 14.30
C HIS A 21 -9.66 -14.05 13.65
N PHE A 22 -8.94 -15.14 13.48
CA PHE A 22 -7.64 -15.13 12.83
C PHE A 22 -7.73 -14.64 11.37
N TYR A 23 -8.58 -15.25 10.56
CA TYR A 23 -8.66 -14.92 9.12
C TYR A 23 -9.40 -13.60 8.83
N GLU A 24 -10.45 -13.26 9.59
CA GLU A 24 -11.19 -12.00 9.42
C GLU A 24 -10.44 -10.81 10.06
N THR A 25 -10.11 -10.91 11.35
CA THR A 25 -9.58 -9.75 12.10
C THR A 25 -8.09 -9.58 11.90
N ILE A 26 -7.30 -10.66 11.98
CA ILE A 26 -5.83 -10.57 11.87
C ILE A 26 -5.41 -10.51 10.41
N LEU A 27 -5.96 -11.33 9.53
CA LEU A 27 -5.62 -11.32 8.11
C LEU A 27 -6.44 -10.33 7.27
N GLY A 28 -7.57 -9.84 7.76
CA GLY A 28 -8.39 -8.85 7.09
C GLY A 28 -9.28 -9.40 5.97
N LEU A 29 -9.56 -10.71 5.94
CA LEU A 29 -10.41 -11.31 4.94
C LEU A 29 -11.90 -11.04 5.23
N GLU A 30 -12.69 -10.79 4.20
CA GLU A 30 -14.11 -10.49 4.33
C GLU A 30 -14.95 -11.77 4.46
N VAL A 31 -15.74 -11.90 5.54
CA VAL A 31 -16.67 -13.02 5.70
C VAL A 31 -17.83 -12.89 4.73
N ARG A 32 -18.04 -13.89 3.91
CA ARG A 32 -19.15 -14.01 2.95
C ARG A 32 -20.29 -14.84 3.46
N ARG A 33 -19.99 -15.90 4.20
CA ARG A 33 -20.97 -16.82 4.76
C ARG A 33 -20.40 -17.54 5.97
N GLU A 34 -21.23 -17.77 6.95
CA GLU A 34 -20.88 -18.63 8.09
C GLU A 34 -22.07 -19.46 8.57
N LEU A 35 -21.75 -20.53 9.23
CA LEU A 35 -22.68 -21.31 10.05
C LEU A 35 -21.93 -21.68 11.32
N GLU A 36 -22.44 -21.20 12.45
CA GLU A 36 -21.81 -21.31 13.76
C GLU A 36 -21.35 -22.76 14.02
N GLU A 37 -20.13 -22.92 14.54
CA GLU A 37 -19.44 -24.18 14.82
C GLU A 37 -19.21 -25.13 13.62
N GLN A 38 -19.65 -24.78 12.42
CA GLN A 38 -19.53 -25.66 11.26
C GLN A 38 -18.54 -25.13 10.23
N PHE A 39 -18.68 -23.87 9.81
CA PHE A 39 -17.80 -23.28 8.79
C PHE A 39 -17.83 -21.76 8.80
N VAL A 40 -16.78 -21.17 8.24
CA VAL A 40 -16.74 -19.77 7.78
C VAL A 40 -16.10 -19.72 6.38
N PHE A 41 -16.71 -18.98 5.46
CA PHE A 41 -16.26 -18.76 4.10
C PHE A 41 -15.83 -17.31 3.95
N LEU A 42 -14.59 -17.08 3.53
CA LEU A 42 -13.99 -15.78 3.45
C LEU A 42 -13.56 -15.49 2.00
N HIS A 43 -13.78 -14.27 1.58
CA HIS A 43 -13.31 -13.79 0.28
C HIS A 43 -11.82 -13.46 0.36
N CYS A 44 -11.05 -13.94 -0.61
CA CYS A 44 -9.61 -13.73 -0.69
C CYS A 44 -9.19 -13.48 -2.15
N GLY A 45 -8.93 -12.24 -2.50
CA GLY A 45 -8.58 -11.86 -3.88
C GLY A 45 -9.68 -12.26 -4.87
N GLU A 46 -9.34 -13.08 -5.87
CA GLU A 46 -10.31 -13.60 -6.85
C GLU A 46 -10.91 -14.97 -6.46
N GLY A 47 -10.59 -15.46 -5.25
CA GLY A 47 -11.01 -16.79 -4.78
C GLY A 47 -11.62 -16.76 -3.39
N MET A 48 -11.80 -17.94 -2.85
CA MET A 48 -12.38 -18.15 -1.52
C MET A 48 -11.46 -18.98 -0.64
N LEU A 49 -11.36 -18.59 0.63
CA LEU A 49 -10.85 -19.44 1.70
C LEU A 49 -12.05 -20.00 2.47
N LEU A 50 -12.16 -21.32 2.48
CA LEU A 50 -13.20 -22.04 3.20
C LEU A 50 -12.59 -22.66 4.46
N VAL A 51 -13.15 -22.35 5.62
CA VAL A 51 -12.74 -22.95 6.88
C VAL A 51 -13.85 -23.85 7.37
N PHE A 52 -13.56 -25.13 7.56
CA PHE A 52 -14.55 -26.13 8.00
C PHE A 52 -14.13 -26.77 9.31
N ASN A 53 -15.15 -27.08 10.13
CA ASN A 53 -14.99 -28.05 11.20
C ASN A 53 -15.03 -29.46 10.60
N PRO A 54 -13.94 -30.24 10.66
CA PRO A 54 -13.85 -31.54 9.99
C PRO A 54 -14.88 -32.53 10.55
N LEU A 55 -15.16 -32.47 11.85
CA LEU A 55 -16.16 -33.38 12.49
C LEU A 55 -17.58 -33.12 11.99
N LYS A 56 -17.85 -31.91 11.45
CA LYS A 56 -19.18 -31.56 10.89
C LYS A 56 -19.25 -31.77 9.38
N SER A 57 -18.15 -31.59 8.66
CA SER A 57 -18.09 -31.72 7.20
C SER A 57 -17.93 -33.16 6.72
N GLU A 58 -17.40 -34.06 7.55
CA GLU A 58 -17.32 -35.51 7.27
C GLU A 58 -18.71 -36.19 7.29
N VAL A 59 -19.70 -35.56 7.91
CA VAL A 59 -21.05 -36.10 7.99
C VAL A 59 -21.88 -35.65 6.78
N LYS A 60 -22.50 -36.59 6.08
CA LYS A 60 -23.36 -36.26 4.93
C LYS A 60 -24.47 -35.29 5.33
N PRO A 61 -24.54 -34.09 4.70
CA PRO A 61 -25.56 -33.10 5.06
C PRO A 61 -26.96 -33.65 4.79
N ARG A 62 -27.90 -33.40 5.71
CA ARG A 62 -29.31 -33.77 5.59
C ARG A 62 -30.12 -32.86 4.67
N SER A 63 -29.50 -31.84 4.05
CA SER A 63 -30.19 -30.83 3.27
C SER A 63 -29.78 -30.79 1.81
N PHE A 64 -30.53 -30.08 1.02
CA PHE A 64 -30.57 -29.83 -0.42
C PHE A 64 -29.26 -29.77 -1.23
N THR A 65 -28.08 -29.77 -0.62
CA THR A 65 -26.82 -29.83 -1.32
C THR A 65 -26.36 -31.25 -1.48
N SER A 66 -26.14 -31.67 -2.72
CA SER A 66 -25.56 -32.98 -3.07
C SER A 66 -24.02 -32.97 -2.99
N ALA A 67 -23.43 -31.99 -2.32
CA ALA A 67 -21.98 -31.95 -2.11
C ALA A 67 -21.52 -33.15 -1.31
N PRO A 68 -20.47 -33.87 -1.75
CA PRO A 68 -19.95 -35.02 -1.01
C PRO A 68 -19.36 -34.56 0.33
N PRO A 69 -19.40 -35.40 1.37
CA PRO A 69 -18.68 -35.13 2.62
C PRO A 69 -17.18 -35.00 2.34
N HIS A 70 -16.54 -34.15 3.12
CA HIS A 70 -15.10 -33.98 3.07
C HIS A 70 -14.57 -33.60 4.45
N GLY A 71 -13.30 -33.87 4.72
CA GLY A 71 -12.65 -33.54 5.98
C GLY A 71 -11.18 -33.96 5.92
N ALA A 72 -10.37 -33.31 6.72
CA ALA A 72 -9.00 -33.72 6.97
C ALA A 72 -8.68 -33.47 8.44
N GLN A 73 -7.92 -34.39 9.02
CA GLN A 73 -7.45 -34.29 10.40
C GLN A 73 -5.95 -33.96 10.41
N GLY A 74 -5.56 -33.13 11.36
CA GLY A 74 -4.20 -32.62 11.47
C GLY A 74 -3.98 -31.32 10.71
N PRO A 75 -2.78 -30.72 10.87
CA PRO A 75 -2.45 -29.42 10.27
C PRO A 75 -2.45 -29.47 8.75
N GLY A 76 -3.19 -28.53 8.15
CA GLY A 76 -3.11 -28.24 6.73
C GLY A 76 -2.06 -27.17 6.42
N HIS A 77 -2.09 -26.69 5.16
CA HIS A 77 -1.25 -25.60 4.70
C HIS A 77 -2.02 -24.70 3.74
N VAL A 78 -1.86 -23.38 3.92
CA VAL A 78 -2.34 -22.36 2.97
C VAL A 78 -1.27 -21.30 2.80
N CYS A 79 -1.06 -20.88 1.55
CA CYS A 79 -0.11 -19.82 1.22
C CYS A 79 -0.85 -18.64 0.58
N PHE A 80 -0.63 -17.45 1.14
CA PHE A 80 -1.12 -16.19 0.61
C PHE A 80 0.00 -15.51 -0.19
N SER A 81 -0.36 -14.98 -1.34
CA SER A 81 0.56 -14.18 -2.15
C SER A 81 0.85 -12.86 -1.45
N ALA A 82 2.12 -12.47 -1.39
CA ALA A 82 2.56 -11.19 -0.87
C ALA A 82 3.77 -10.68 -1.67
N SER A 83 3.91 -9.38 -1.82
CA SER A 83 5.14 -8.75 -2.31
C SER A 83 6.20 -8.70 -1.20
N ALA A 84 7.46 -8.42 -1.56
CA ALA A 84 8.53 -8.26 -0.58
C ALA A 84 8.21 -7.19 0.49
N HIS A 85 7.59 -6.08 0.07
CA HIS A 85 7.17 -5.01 0.99
C HIS A 85 6.03 -5.45 1.91
N GLU A 86 5.05 -6.17 1.38
CA GLU A 86 3.93 -6.68 2.18
C GLU A 86 4.38 -7.73 3.21
N LEU A 87 5.43 -8.51 2.92
CA LEU A 87 5.98 -9.44 3.91
C LEU A 87 6.50 -8.74 5.16
N ASP A 88 7.12 -7.55 5.02
CA ASP A 88 7.54 -6.76 6.18
C ASP A 88 6.34 -6.19 6.95
N ALA A 89 5.30 -5.77 6.26
CA ALA A 89 4.04 -5.33 6.87
C ALA A 89 3.33 -6.50 7.59
N TRP A 90 3.27 -7.67 6.97
CA TRP A 90 2.73 -8.89 7.59
C TRP A 90 3.51 -9.30 8.83
N ARG A 91 4.84 -9.25 8.77
CA ARG A 91 5.69 -9.53 9.92
C ARG A 91 5.33 -8.65 11.12
N LYS A 92 5.20 -7.35 10.88
CA LYS A 92 4.79 -6.40 11.92
C LYS A 92 3.37 -6.70 12.43
N ARG A 93 2.40 -6.88 11.53
CA ARG A 93 1.00 -7.12 11.89
C ARG A 93 0.83 -8.40 12.71
N LEU A 94 1.47 -9.49 12.33
CA LEU A 94 1.45 -10.74 13.07
C LEU A 94 2.02 -10.56 14.48
N ALA A 95 3.17 -9.87 14.61
CA ALA A 95 3.79 -9.56 15.90
C ALA A 95 2.88 -8.67 16.78
N ASP A 96 2.24 -7.65 16.23
CA ASP A 96 1.31 -6.76 16.94
C ASP A 96 0.10 -7.53 17.50
N HIS A 97 -0.27 -8.67 16.91
CA HIS A 97 -1.35 -9.56 17.38
C HIS A 97 -0.84 -10.76 18.16
N GLY A 98 0.45 -10.80 18.53
CA GLY A 98 1.04 -11.87 19.33
C GLY A 98 1.19 -13.20 18.59
N ILE A 99 1.11 -13.21 17.25
CA ILE A 99 1.31 -14.40 16.43
C ILE A 99 2.81 -14.64 16.22
N VAL A 100 3.26 -15.84 16.59
CA VAL A 100 4.66 -16.24 16.43
C VAL A 100 4.95 -16.55 14.97
N ILE A 101 6.01 -15.94 14.43
CA ILE A 101 6.57 -16.29 13.13
C ILE A 101 7.54 -17.44 13.36
N GLU A 102 7.23 -18.61 12.77
CA GLU A 102 8.04 -19.83 12.90
C GLU A 102 9.25 -19.83 11.95
N ALA A 103 9.09 -19.23 10.78
CA ALA A 103 10.14 -19.14 9.77
C ALA A 103 10.02 -17.85 8.96
N ASP A 104 11.15 -17.27 8.59
CA ASP A 104 11.27 -16.08 7.75
C ASP A 104 12.59 -16.23 6.97
N PHE A 105 12.53 -16.53 5.67
CA PHE A 105 13.72 -16.82 4.88
C PHE A 105 13.53 -16.57 3.39
N GLU A 106 14.63 -16.45 2.69
CA GLU A 106 14.69 -16.39 1.23
C GLU A 106 14.95 -17.79 0.62
N TRP A 107 14.22 -18.11 -0.43
CA TRP A 107 14.41 -19.33 -1.20
C TRP A 107 15.66 -19.24 -2.07
N PRO A 108 16.40 -20.35 -2.29
CA PRO A 108 17.60 -20.34 -3.15
C PRO A 108 17.33 -19.85 -4.57
N GLY A 109 16.12 -20.05 -5.09
CA GLY A 109 15.67 -19.57 -6.40
C GLY A 109 15.18 -18.11 -6.42
N GLY A 110 15.30 -17.43 -5.30
CA GLY A 110 14.76 -16.09 -5.08
C GLY A 110 13.31 -16.11 -4.61
N GLY A 111 12.91 -15.04 -3.92
CA GLY A 111 11.64 -14.91 -3.24
C GLY A 111 11.72 -15.28 -1.76
N ARG A 112 10.95 -14.57 -0.96
CA ARG A 112 10.89 -14.72 0.50
C ARG A 112 9.55 -15.28 0.93
N SER A 113 9.56 -16.05 2.01
CA SER A 113 8.37 -16.54 2.68
C SER A 113 8.46 -16.30 4.17
N ILE A 114 7.31 -16.03 4.79
CA ILE A 114 7.12 -16.05 6.24
C ILE A 114 6.04 -17.05 6.60
N TYR A 115 6.22 -17.73 7.72
CA TYR A 115 5.32 -18.80 8.20
C TYR A 115 4.85 -18.53 9.61
N CYS A 116 3.56 -18.77 9.85
CA CYS A 116 2.97 -18.79 11.18
C CYS A 116 1.94 -19.91 11.30
N ARG A 117 1.27 -20.02 12.47
CA ARG A 117 0.18 -20.96 12.68
C ARG A 117 -1.13 -20.23 12.91
N ASP A 118 -2.20 -20.78 12.32
CA ASP A 118 -3.55 -20.44 12.73
C ASP A 118 -3.93 -21.16 14.05
N PRO A 119 -5.08 -20.84 14.66
CA PRO A 119 -5.51 -21.46 15.93
C PRO A 119 -5.72 -22.99 15.88
N ALA A 120 -5.88 -23.58 14.71
CA ALA A 120 -5.97 -25.04 14.54
C ALA A 120 -4.60 -25.69 14.27
N GLY A 121 -3.53 -24.91 14.23
CA GLY A 121 -2.18 -25.38 13.93
C GLY A 121 -1.87 -25.52 12.45
N ASN A 122 -2.75 -25.08 11.55
CA ASN A 122 -2.44 -25.07 10.12
C ASN A 122 -1.25 -24.16 9.83
N SER A 123 -0.38 -24.59 8.92
CA SER A 123 0.71 -23.76 8.42
C SER A 123 0.16 -22.67 7.51
N VAL A 124 0.33 -21.43 7.91
CA VAL A 124 -0.04 -20.25 7.12
C VAL A 124 1.24 -19.60 6.62
N GLU A 125 1.38 -19.54 5.31
CA GLU A 125 2.50 -18.93 4.62
C GLU A 125 2.07 -17.64 3.94
N PHE A 126 2.95 -16.65 3.94
CA PHE A 126 2.89 -15.50 3.04
C PHE A 126 4.14 -15.55 2.19
N ALA A 127 4.00 -15.54 0.87
CA ALA A 127 5.12 -15.75 -0.02
C ALA A 127 5.07 -14.88 -1.28
N GLU A 128 6.24 -14.54 -1.79
CA GLU A 128 6.34 -13.92 -3.11
C GLU A 128 6.04 -14.95 -4.21
N PRO A 129 5.18 -14.65 -5.20
CA PRO A 129 4.84 -15.57 -6.30
C PRO A 129 6.06 -16.11 -7.07
N ARG A 130 7.16 -15.36 -7.06
CA ARG A 130 8.40 -15.76 -7.74
C ARG A 130 9.06 -17.02 -7.19
N ILE A 131 8.73 -17.46 -5.96
CA ILE A 131 9.21 -18.74 -5.42
C ILE A 131 8.78 -19.93 -6.31
N TRP A 132 7.67 -19.77 -7.03
CA TRP A 132 7.11 -20.74 -7.98
C TRP A 132 7.37 -20.35 -9.45
N GLY A 133 8.20 -19.35 -9.72
CA GLY A 133 8.38 -18.82 -11.07
C GLY A 133 7.11 -18.20 -11.67
N LEU A 134 6.14 -17.87 -10.83
CA LEU A 134 4.92 -17.19 -11.27
C LEU A 134 5.26 -15.72 -11.53
N PRO A 135 4.71 -15.13 -12.63
CA PRO A 135 4.92 -13.73 -12.93
C PRO A 135 4.33 -12.87 -11.81
N ARG A 136 5.10 -11.86 -11.38
CA ARG A 136 4.55 -10.75 -10.60
C ARG A 136 3.51 -10.02 -11.44
N ARG A 137 2.58 -9.33 -10.78
CA ARG A 137 1.80 -8.31 -11.49
C ARG A 137 2.80 -7.30 -12.04
N SER A 138 2.82 -7.12 -13.35
CA SER A 138 3.76 -6.23 -14.01
C SER A 138 3.02 -5.10 -14.67
N LEU A 139 3.56 -3.89 -14.56
CA LEU A 139 3.07 -2.71 -15.25
C LEU A 139 3.71 -2.52 -16.64
N ARG A 140 4.68 -3.36 -17.03
CA ARG A 140 5.36 -3.24 -18.34
C ARG A 140 4.37 -3.31 -19.48
N ASN A 141 4.48 -2.33 -20.40
CA ASN A 141 3.66 -2.25 -21.59
C ASN A 141 2.13 -2.21 -21.34
N GLN A 142 1.74 -1.76 -20.14
CA GLN A 142 0.33 -1.59 -19.80
C GLN A 142 -0.10 -0.14 -19.98
N LYS A 143 -1.40 0.04 -20.22
CA LYS A 143 -2.06 1.33 -20.11
C LYS A 143 -2.44 1.57 -18.66
N LEU A 144 -2.01 2.70 -18.09
CA LEU A 144 -2.15 3.02 -16.69
C LEU A 144 -2.85 4.37 -16.52
N VAL A 145 -3.80 4.44 -15.58
CA VAL A 145 -4.46 5.70 -15.22
C VAL A 145 -3.70 6.37 -14.09
N VAL A 146 -3.24 7.59 -14.28
CA VAL A 146 -2.71 8.43 -13.20
C VAL A 146 -3.87 9.15 -12.53
N ALA A 147 -4.20 8.71 -11.32
CA ALA A 147 -5.31 9.23 -10.51
C ALA A 147 -4.91 10.54 -9.81
N SER A 148 -4.63 11.57 -10.59
CA SER A 148 -4.29 12.89 -10.10
C SER A 148 -4.84 13.98 -11.02
N HIS A 149 -5.22 15.11 -10.41
CA HIS A 149 -5.60 16.34 -11.12
C HIS A 149 -4.50 17.42 -10.98
N ASN A 150 -3.40 17.10 -10.30
CA ASN A 150 -2.25 18.00 -10.17
C ASN A 150 -1.30 17.86 -11.37
N PRO A 151 -1.18 18.89 -12.26
CA PRO A 151 -0.34 18.79 -13.46
C PRO A 151 1.14 18.51 -13.16
N GLY A 152 1.66 19.02 -12.03
CA GLY A 152 3.05 18.79 -11.61
C GLY A 152 3.30 17.33 -11.26
N LYS A 153 2.40 16.71 -10.51
CA LYS A 153 2.47 15.28 -10.17
C LYS A 153 2.33 14.39 -11.41
N ILE A 154 1.37 14.71 -12.30
CA ILE A 154 1.17 13.97 -13.56
C ILE A 154 2.44 13.99 -14.40
N LYS A 155 3.07 15.16 -14.54
CA LYS A 155 4.31 15.31 -15.30
C LYS A 155 5.44 14.45 -14.71
N GLU A 156 5.69 14.56 -13.40
CA GLU A 156 6.71 13.77 -12.71
C GLU A 156 6.48 12.25 -12.87
N ILE A 157 5.25 11.79 -12.69
CA ILE A 157 4.91 10.37 -12.83
C ILE A 157 5.14 9.91 -14.27
N ASN A 158 4.75 10.69 -15.27
CA ASN A 158 4.98 10.36 -16.68
C ASN A 158 6.47 10.29 -17.02
N GLU A 159 7.29 11.19 -16.50
CA GLU A 159 8.74 11.17 -16.68
C GLU A 159 9.36 9.91 -16.05
N LEU A 160 8.88 9.51 -14.88
CA LEU A 160 9.34 8.30 -14.19
C LEU A 160 8.90 7.00 -14.88
N LEU A 161 7.70 6.95 -15.45
CA LEU A 161 7.14 5.76 -16.12
C LEU A 161 7.61 5.57 -17.57
N GLY A 162 8.02 6.65 -18.23
CA GLY A 162 8.42 6.64 -19.65
C GLY A 162 9.44 5.56 -20.03
N PRO A 163 10.54 5.37 -19.26
CA PRO A 163 11.55 4.36 -19.54
C PRO A 163 11.04 2.91 -19.51
N TYR A 164 9.87 2.66 -18.93
CA TYR A 164 9.31 1.31 -18.74
C TYR A 164 8.24 0.94 -19.77
N GLY A 165 7.99 1.82 -20.77
CA GLY A 165 7.02 1.57 -21.83
C GLY A 165 5.57 1.62 -21.36
N VAL A 166 5.28 2.29 -20.25
CA VAL A 166 3.91 2.48 -19.72
C VAL A 166 3.24 3.63 -20.47
N GLU A 167 2.04 3.39 -20.98
CA GLU A 167 1.18 4.43 -21.53
C GLU A 167 0.32 5.01 -20.39
N ALA A 168 0.73 6.15 -19.83
CA ALA A 168 0.02 6.79 -18.75
C ALA A 168 -0.99 7.83 -19.25
N VAL A 169 -2.25 7.70 -18.82
CA VAL A 169 -3.34 8.65 -19.09
C VAL A 169 -3.84 9.25 -17.78
N SER A 170 -4.21 10.53 -17.77
CA SER A 170 -4.73 11.15 -16.54
C SER A 170 -6.20 10.77 -16.29
N ALA A 171 -6.60 10.65 -15.01
CA ALA A 171 -8.00 10.46 -14.65
C ALA A 171 -8.91 11.56 -15.21
N GLY A 172 -8.42 12.81 -15.18
CA GLY A 172 -9.14 13.95 -15.77
C GLY A 172 -9.40 13.81 -17.28
N SER A 173 -8.46 13.24 -18.07
CA SER A 173 -8.67 13.01 -19.49
C SER A 173 -9.72 11.93 -19.80
N LEU A 174 -10.00 11.06 -18.83
CA LEU A 174 -11.05 10.04 -18.88
C LEU A 174 -12.38 10.52 -18.27
N GLY A 175 -12.46 11.77 -17.82
CA GLY A 175 -13.66 12.32 -17.19
C GLY A 175 -13.97 11.70 -15.81
N LEU A 176 -13.00 11.07 -15.17
CA LEU A 176 -13.20 10.47 -13.84
C LEU A 176 -13.23 11.56 -12.76
N PRO A 177 -14.16 11.47 -11.81
CA PRO A 177 -14.22 12.41 -10.69
C PRO A 177 -13.03 12.22 -9.76
N GLU A 178 -12.61 13.31 -9.12
CA GLU A 178 -11.66 13.24 -8.00
C GLU A 178 -12.42 12.81 -6.73
N PRO A 179 -12.06 11.69 -6.10
CA PRO A 179 -12.73 11.28 -4.88
C PRO A 179 -12.37 12.21 -3.72
N GLU A 180 -13.28 12.36 -2.76
CA GLU A 180 -13.00 13.08 -1.52
C GLU A 180 -11.97 12.32 -0.69
N GLU A 181 -10.92 12.99 -0.25
CA GLU A 181 -9.89 12.44 0.61
C GLU A 181 -10.40 12.35 2.06
N THR A 182 -10.90 11.20 2.45
CA THR A 182 -11.43 10.91 3.78
C THR A 182 -10.47 10.12 4.66
N GLY A 183 -9.34 9.70 4.11
CA GLY A 183 -8.31 8.96 4.84
C GLY A 183 -7.57 9.83 5.86
N THR A 184 -7.08 9.21 6.91
CA THR A 184 -6.29 9.84 7.98
C THR A 184 -4.78 9.65 7.80
N THR A 185 -4.37 8.94 6.75
CA THR A 185 -2.96 8.69 6.40
C THR A 185 -2.74 8.93 4.90
N PHE A 186 -1.48 9.15 4.51
CA PHE A 186 -1.10 9.25 3.09
C PHE A 186 -1.47 7.97 2.32
N GLU A 187 -1.24 6.80 2.94
CA GLU A 187 -1.55 5.50 2.35
C GLU A 187 -3.06 5.38 2.06
N ALA A 188 -3.90 5.66 3.06
CA ALA A 188 -5.36 5.57 2.90
C ALA A 188 -5.88 6.50 1.80
N ASN A 189 -5.36 7.73 1.70
CA ASN A 189 -5.76 8.68 0.67
C ASN A 189 -5.24 8.28 -0.72
N ALA A 190 -4.00 7.79 -0.83
CA ALA A 190 -3.46 7.29 -2.09
C ALA A 190 -4.26 6.09 -2.59
N GLN A 191 -4.54 5.12 -1.71
CA GLN A 191 -5.32 3.93 -2.01
C GLN A 191 -6.74 4.29 -2.46
N LEU A 192 -7.45 5.15 -1.73
CA LEU A 192 -8.78 5.61 -2.08
C LEU A 192 -8.82 6.20 -3.51
N LYS A 193 -7.81 6.99 -3.89
CA LYS A 193 -7.71 7.58 -5.23
C LYS A 193 -7.43 6.53 -6.30
N SER A 194 -6.49 5.60 -6.06
CA SER A 194 -6.14 4.55 -7.03
C SER A 194 -7.29 3.57 -7.26
N GLU A 195 -7.96 3.12 -6.20
CA GLU A 195 -9.12 2.22 -6.28
C GLU A 195 -10.29 2.86 -7.04
N ALA A 196 -10.62 4.13 -6.72
CA ALA A 196 -11.68 4.86 -7.43
C ALA A 196 -11.38 4.97 -8.93
N ALA A 197 -10.13 5.28 -9.29
CA ALA A 197 -9.72 5.40 -10.69
C ALA A 197 -9.68 4.04 -11.39
N ALA A 198 -9.20 2.98 -10.74
CA ALA A 198 -9.19 1.62 -11.30
C ALA A 198 -10.61 1.12 -11.55
N LYS A 199 -11.50 1.29 -10.57
CA LYS A 199 -12.92 0.92 -10.68
C LYS A 199 -13.65 1.71 -11.77
N GLY A 200 -13.37 3.02 -11.87
CA GLY A 200 -14.03 3.90 -12.83
C GLY A 200 -13.57 3.71 -14.27
N SER A 201 -12.30 3.35 -14.48
CA SER A 201 -11.71 3.17 -15.80
C SER A 201 -11.68 1.74 -16.31
N GLY A 202 -11.73 0.74 -15.41
CA GLY A 202 -11.44 -0.66 -15.75
C GLY A 202 -9.97 -0.92 -16.10
N LEU A 203 -9.06 0.00 -15.80
CA LEU A 203 -7.61 -0.09 -16.03
C LEU A 203 -6.85 -0.08 -14.71
N VAL A 204 -5.60 -0.50 -14.75
CA VAL A 204 -4.70 -0.30 -13.59
C VAL A 204 -4.54 1.20 -13.35
N ALA A 205 -4.58 1.61 -12.10
CA ALA A 205 -4.48 3.02 -11.73
C ALA A 205 -3.38 3.25 -10.69
N LEU A 206 -2.63 4.32 -10.87
CA LEU A 206 -1.60 4.81 -9.95
C LEU A 206 -2.04 6.14 -9.35
N ALA A 207 -2.05 6.23 -8.04
CA ALA A 207 -2.24 7.47 -7.29
C ALA A 207 -1.00 7.83 -6.49
N ASP A 208 -0.83 9.13 -6.22
CA ASP A 208 0.16 9.66 -5.29
C ASP A 208 -0.54 10.51 -4.24
N ASP A 209 -0.24 10.22 -2.97
CA ASP A 209 -0.51 11.15 -1.88
C ASP A 209 0.80 11.52 -1.20
N SER A 210 1.02 12.82 -0.97
CA SER A 210 2.32 13.31 -0.51
C SER A 210 2.20 14.62 0.23
N GLY A 211 3.10 14.82 1.19
CA GLY A 211 3.13 16.04 1.99
C GLY A 211 4.39 16.23 2.78
N LEU A 212 4.48 17.41 3.39
CA LEU A 212 5.51 17.78 4.35
C LEU A 212 5.05 17.46 5.76
N CYS A 213 5.88 16.78 6.53
CA CYS A 213 5.68 16.53 7.95
C CYS A 213 6.76 17.26 8.73
N VAL A 214 6.36 18.08 9.71
CA VAL A 214 7.28 18.89 10.55
C VAL A 214 7.26 18.34 11.97
N ASP A 215 8.42 17.88 12.46
CA ASP A 215 8.50 17.10 13.70
C ASP A 215 7.98 17.89 14.92
N VAL A 216 8.35 19.19 15.05
CA VAL A 216 7.91 20.04 16.16
C VAL A 216 6.43 20.40 16.10
N LEU A 217 5.76 20.13 14.98
CA LEU A 217 4.32 20.35 14.77
C LEU A 217 3.55 19.02 14.76
N ASP A 218 4.07 17.96 15.41
CA ASP A 218 3.47 16.63 15.46
C ASP A 218 3.12 16.05 14.08
N GLY A 219 3.91 16.40 13.07
CA GLY A 219 3.72 15.97 11.68
C GLY A 219 2.85 16.88 10.80
N ASP A 220 2.27 17.96 11.36
CA ASP A 220 1.58 18.94 10.54
C ASP A 220 2.56 19.61 9.54
N PRO A 221 2.10 20.01 8.34
CA PRO A 221 0.74 19.89 7.79
C PRO A 221 0.35 18.48 7.32
N GLY A 222 1.29 17.54 7.18
CA GLY A 222 1.04 16.15 6.83
C GLY A 222 0.13 15.99 5.60
N ILE A 223 -0.93 15.20 5.71
CA ILE A 223 -1.94 14.99 4.65
C ILE A 223 -2.66 16.28 4.25
N TYR A 224 -2.58 17.33 5.06
CA TYR A 224 -3.19 18.63 4.78
C TYR A 224 -2.25 19.62 4.08
N SER A 225 -1.08 19.16 3.63
CA SER A 225 -0.05 20.01 2.99
C SER A 225 -0.60 20.89 1.87
N ALA A 226 -1.40 20.34 0.98
CA ALA A 226 -2.02 21.10 -0.11
C ALA A 226 -3.14 22.03 0.39
N ARG A 227 -3.84 21.67 1.46
CA ARG A 227 -4.94 22.47 2.03
C ARG A 227 -4.43 23.74 2.73
N TRP A 228 -3.22 23.70 3.30
CA TRP A 228 -2.60 24.89 3.91
C TRP A 228 -2.24 25.98 2.89
N ALA A 229 -2.12 25.63 1.61
CA ALA A 229 -1.95 26.59 0.52
C ALA A 229 -3.28 27.24 0.05
N GLY A 230 -4.41 26.81 0.62
CA GLY A 230 -5.74 27.32 0.29
C GLY A 230 -6.22 26.98 -1.14
N PRO A 231 -7.41 27.46 -1.51
CA PRO A 231 -8.02 27.16 -2.81
C PRO A 231 -7.19 27.64 -4.01
N THR A 232 -6.43 28.71 -3.82
CA THR A 232 -5.57 29.30 -4.85
C THR A 232 -4.21 28.62 -4.98
N LYS A 233 -3.94 27.59 -4.15
CA LYS A 233 -2.65 26.89 -4.06
C LYS A 233 -1.44 27.81 -3.85
N ASP A 234 -1.61 28.82 -2.97
CA ASP A 234 -0.54 29.75 -2.57
C ASP A 234 0.42 29.06 -1.58
N PHE A 235 1.43 28.40 -2.10
CA PHE A 235 2.45 27.76 -1.27
C PHE A 235 3.38 28.76 -0.54
N ALA A 236 3.45 30.03 -0.95
CA ALA A 236 4.14 31.04 -0.17
C ALA A 236 3.39 31.33 1.15
N LEU A 237 2.05 31.34 1.11
CA LEU A 237 1.22 31.39 2.31
C LEU A 237 1.40 30.13 3.17
N ALA A 238 1.38 28.93 2.56
CA ALA A 238 1.56 27.69 3.31
C ALA A 238 2.92 27.62 4.03
N MET A 239 4.00 28.03 3.37
CA MET A 239 5.34 28.09 3.98
C MET A 239 5.40 29.12 5.13
N ARG A 240 4.74 30.27 5.00
CA ARG A 240 4.62 31.24 6.11
C ARG A 240 3.87 30.65 7.30
N ASN A 241 2.76 29.98 7.05
CA ASN A 241 1.98 29.32 8.11
C ASN A 241 2.81 28.27 8.87
N VAL A 242 3.63 27.48 8.16
CA VAL A 242 4.56 26.53 8.78
C VAL A 242 5.56 27.29 9.66
N GLU A 243 6.20 28.34 9.12
CA GLU A 243 7.19 29.14 9.86
C GLU A 243 6.60 29.76 11.12
N GLU A 244 5.44 30.42 11.02
CA GLU A 244 4.76 31.04 12.15
C GLU A 244 4.43 30.04 13.25
N LYS A 245 3.95 28.85 12.90
CA LYS A 245 3.67 27.79 13.87
C LYS A 245 4.95 27.25 14.51
N MET A 246 6.03 27.07 13.74
CA MET A 246 7.31 26.65 14.27
C MET A 246 7.89 27.67 15.24
N GLN A 247 7.79 28.96 14.93
CA GLN A 247 8.20 30.04 15.85
C GLN A 247 7.35 30.05 17.12
N ALA A 248 6.03 29.85 17.00
CA ALA A 248 5.13 29.75 18.15
C ALA A 248 5.47 28.54 19.03
N ALA A 249 5.94 27.45 18.44
CA ALA A 249 6.43 26.25 19.14
C ALA A 249 7.87 26.40 19.69
N GLY A 250 8.53 27.58 19.49
CA GLY A 250 9.88 27.84 19.97
C GLY A 250 11.00 27.20 19.14
N ALA A 251 10.72 26.73 17.93
CA ALA A 251 11.68 26.07 17.06
C ALA A 251 12.58 27.07 16.31
N ALA A 252 13.49 27.72 17.03
CA ALA A 252 14.43 28.71 16.49
C ALA A 252 15.76 28.09 16.03
N ALA A 253 16.25 27.06 16.73
CA ALA A 253 17.52 26.41 16.41
C ALA A 253 17.38 25.43 15.24
N PRO A 254 18.40 25.23 14.41
CA PRO A 254 18.35 24.33 13.25
C PRO A 254 17.93 22.90 13.61
N GLU A 255 18.34 22.40 14.77
CA GLU A 255 18.03 21.06 15.25
C GLU A 255 16.55 20.87 15.56
N GLN A 256 15.84 21.96 15.86
CA GLN A 256 14.40 21.99 16.16
C GLN A 256 13.55 22.12 14.89
N ARG A 257 14.18 22.32 13.74
CA ARG A 257 13.50 22.55 12.46
C ARG A 257 13.48 21.30 11.58
N ARG A 258 13.50 20.12 12.22
CA ARG A 258 13.47 18.84 11.53
C ARG A 258 12.13 18.63 10.84
N ALA A 259 12.20 18.09 9.64
CA ALA A 259 11.03 17.77 8.84
C ALA A 259 11.37 16.64 7.87
N HIS A 260 10.34 16.02 7.31
CA HIS A 260 10.49 15.07 6.24
C HIS A 260 9.35 15.21 5.23
N PHE A 261 9.64 14.90 3.97
CA PHE A 261 8.61 14.68 2.98
C PHE A 261 8.24 13.21 2.92
N VAL A 262 6.95 12.94 2.75
CA VAL A 262 6.39 11.61 2.50
C VAL A 262 5.72 11.58 1.13
N SER A 263 5.86 10.50 0.39
CA SER A 263 5.03 10.16 -0.76
C SER A 263 4.62 8.71 -0.67
N VAL A 264 3.34 8.42 -0.84
CA VAL A 264 2.83 7.08 -1.03
C VAL A 264 2.29 6.96 -2.45
N LEU A 265 2.88 6.04 -3.22
CA LEU A 265 2.38 5.63 -4.52
C LEU A 265 1.50 4.39 -4.32
N SER A 266 0.23 4.48 -4.68
CA SER A 266 -0.72 3.37 -4.59
C SER A 266 -1.09 2.92 -6.00
N VAL A 267 -0.90 1.63 -6.28
CA VAL A 267 -1.31 0.98 -7.54
C VAL A 267 -2.48 0.08 -7.25
N ALA A 268 -3.61 0.31 -7.94
CA ALA A 268 -4.82 -0.50 -7.82
C ALA A 268 -5.17 -1.15 -9.17
N TRP A 269 -5.57 -2.41 -9.12
CA TRP A 269 -6.06 -3.16 -10.26
C TRP A 269 -7.59 -3.21 -10.26
N PRO A 270 -8.23 -3.39 -11.43
CA PRO A 270 -9.70 -3.48 -11.52
C PRO A 270 -10.32 -4.63 -10.71
N ASP A 271 -9.53 -5.65 -10.37
CA ASP A 271 -9.94 -6.80 -9.56
C ASP A 271 -9.92 -6.53 -8.05
N GLY A 272 -9.55 -5.32 -7.63
CA GLY A 272 -9.49 -4.91 -6.23
C GLY A 272 -8.13 -5.16 -5.54
N HIS A 273 -7.13 -5.72 -6.24
CA HIS A 273 -5.78 -5.80 -5.70
C HIS A 273 -5.15 -4.40 -5.61
N VAL A 274 -4.44 -4.13 -4.52
CA VAL A 274 -3.75 -2.85 -4.29
C VAL A 274 -2.34 -3.11 -3.76
N GLU A 275 -1.38 -2.34 -4.24
CA GLU A 275 -0.01 -2.30 -3.69
C GLU A 275 0.39 -0.85 -3.41
N ASN A 276 0.95 -0.61 -2.22
CA ASN A 276 1.36 0.71 -1.76
C ASN A 276 2.88 0.78 -1.55
N PHE A 277 3.48 1.89 -2.01
CA PHE A 277 4.92 2.12 -1.97
C PHE A 277 5.22 3.47 -1.34
N GLU A 278 5.72 3.46 -0.11
CA GLU A 278 6.06 4.67 0.61
C GLU A 278 7.54 5.04 0.41
N GLY A 279 7.79 6.33 0.19
CA GLY A 279 9.11 6.93 0.20
C GLY A 279 9.15 8.16 1.08
N GLN A 280 10.24 8.31 1.82
CA GLN A 280 10.50 9.46 2.68
C GLN A 280 11.85 10.07 2.35
N VAL A 281 11.98 11.38 2.59
CA VAL A 281 13.25 12.09 2.61
C VAL A 281 13.28 13.02 3.81
N HIS A 282 14.30 12.89 4.62
CA HIS A 282 14.49 13.68 5.83
C HIS A 282 15.35 14.90 5.56
N GLY A 283 15.14 15.97 6.34
CA GLY A 283 15.82 17.22 6.21
C GLY A 283 15.47 18.22 7.30
N SER A 284 15.71 19.47 7.01
CA SER A 284 15.38 20.60 7.89
C SER A 284 14.73 21.73 7.10
N LEU A 285 13.95 22.55 7.78
CA LEU A 285 13.33 23.72 7.15
C LEU A 285 14.19 24.95 7.33
N VAL A 286 14.39 25.67 6.23
CA VAL A 286 15.12 26.96 6.21
C VAL A 286 14.15 28.12 6.06
N TRP A 287 14.52 29.26 6.64
CA TRP A 287 13.80 30.51 6.49
C TRP A 287 14.77 31.68 6.33
N PRO A 288 14.59 32.60 5.36
CA PRO A 288 13.53 32.58 4.33
C PRO A 288 13.70 31.44 3.32
N PRO A 289 12.62 31.07 2.56
CA PRO A 289 12.70 30.08 1.49
C PRO A 289 13.71 30.46 0.41
N ARG A 290 14.43 29.45 -0.13
CA ARG A 290 15.48 29.64 -1.14
C ARG A 290 15.18 28.85 -2.42
N GLY A 291 15.49 29.48 -3.57
CA GLY A 291 15.25 28.87 -4.87
C GLY A 291 13.87 29.15 -5.44
N LYS A 292 13.68 28.80 -6.73
CA LYS A 292 12.43 28.99 -7.48
C LYS A 292 12.03 27.74 -8.28
N ARG A 293 12.80 26.67 -8.13
CA ARG A 293 12.55 25.40 -8.80
C ARG A 293 11.61 24.53 -7.97
N GLY A 294 11.08 23.48 -8.58
CA GLY A 294 10.15 22.56 -7.93
C GLY A 294 8.76 23.15 -7.69
N PHE A 295 8.07 22.64 -6.70
CA PHE A 295 6.73 23.10 -6.31
C PHE A 295 6.48 22.87 -4.81
N GLY A 296 5.40 23.46 -4.30
CA GLY A 296 5.00 23.24 -2.91
C GLY A 296 5.96 23.86 -1.91
N TYR A 297 6.42 23.07 -0.98
CA TYR A 297 7.34 23.45 0.10
C TYR A 297 8.82 23.29 -0.26
N ASP A 298 9.15 22.95 -1.50
CA ASP A 298 10.53 22.75 -1.97
C ASP A 298 11.49 23.88 -1.60
N PRO A 299 11.10 25.19 -1.70
CA PRO A 299 12.00 26.29 -1.39
C PRO A 299 12.41 26.39 0.08
N MET A 300 11.66 25.79 1.01
CA MET A 300 12.02 25.82 2.42
C MET A 300 12.63 24.49 2.93
N PHE A 301 12.65 23.43 2.12
CA PHE A 301 13.15 22.13 2.52
C PHE A 301 14.59 21.88 2.10
N LEU A 302 15.47 21.71 3.07
CA LEU A 302 16.89 21.39 2.92
C LEU A 302 17.11 19.91 3.24
N PRO A 303 17.34 19.03 2.26
CA PRO A 303 17.55 17.59 2.51
C PRO A 303 18.83 17.34 3.29
N ASP A 304 18.85 16.29 4.10
CA ASP A 304 20.02 15.89 4.87
C ASP A 304 21.23 15.63 3.96
N GLY A 305 22.41 16.11 4.42
CA GLY A 305 23.66 15.96 3.68
C GLY A 305 23.78 16.86 2.44
N ARG A 306 22.87 17.84 2.26
CA ARG A 306 22.91 18.81 1.16
C ARG A 306 23.05 20.24 1.68
N SER A 307 23.53 21.14 0.81
CA SER A 307 23.60 22.59 1.07
C SER A 307 22.54 23.40 0.32
N GLU A 308 21.86 22.78 -0.65
CA GLU A 308 20.83 23.37 -1.48
C GLU A 308 19.44 22.83 -1.08
N THR A 309 18.46 23.73 -1.02
CA THR A 309 17.05 23.33 -0.86
C THR A 309 16.55 22.63 -2.12
N PHE A 310 15.43 21.91 -2.03
CA PHE A 310 14.78 21.37 -3.23
C PHE A 310 14.36 22.47 -4.22
N GLY A 311 14.15 23.71 -3.74
CA GLY A 311 13.87 24.87 -4.60
C GLY A 311 15.09 25.43 -5.32
N GLU A 312 16.30 25.14 -4.86
CA GLU A 312 17.58 25.52 -5.50
C GLU A 312 18.12 24.40 -6.39
N MET A 313 17.86 23.14 -6.02
CA MET A 313 18.44 21.96 -6.62
C MET A 313 18.03 21.80 -8.10
N ASP A 314 18.94 21.23 -8.88
CA ASP A 314 18.62 20.82 -10.24
C ASP A 314 17.50 19.74 -10.24
N PRO A 315 16.52 19.82 -11.14
CA PRO A 315 15.40 18.86 -11.17
C PRO A 315 15.85 17.40 -11.27
N ASP A 316 16.86 17.07 -12.07
CA ASP A 316 17.34 15.70 -12.24
C ASP A 316 18.03 15.20 -10.95
N ALA A 317 18.79 16.07 -10.28
CA ALA A 317 19.40 15.77 -8.99
C ALA A 317 18.33 15.56 -7.91
N LYS A 318 17.28 16.39 -7.89
CA LYS A 318 16.13 16.22 -6.99
C LYS A 318 15.41 14.90 -7.27
N HIS A 319 15.18 14.53 -8.54
CA HIS A 319 14.53 13.28 -8.93
C HIS A 319 15.29 12.04 -8.46
N GLN A 320 16.58 12.12 -8.19
CA GLN A 320 17.36 11.00 -7.66
C GLN A 320 17.17 10.75 -6.16
N ILE A 321 16.79 11.76 -5.39
CA ILE A 321 16.78 11.68 -3.92
C ILE A 321 15.42 12.01 -3.29
N SER A 322 14.44 12.49 -4.05
CA SER A 322 13.14 12.91 -3.51
C SER A 322 12.36 11.74 -2.91
N HIS A 323 11.44 12.06 -2.00
CA HIS A 323 10.49 11.10 -1.42
C HIS A 323 9.75 10.29 -2.49
N ARG A 324 9.30 10.95 -3.58
CA ARG A 324 8.63 10.27 -4.70
C ARG A 324 9.58 9.35 -5.46
N ALA A 325 10.83 9.73 -5.65
CA ALA A 325 11.83 8.86 -6.27
C ALA A 325 12.13 7.62 -5.40
N VAL A 326 12.13 7.75 -4.08
CA VAL A 326 12.27 6.61 -3.17
C VAL A 326 11.08 5.67 -3.28
N ALA A 327 9.85 6.20 -3.24
CA ALA A 327 8.62 5.42 -3.44
C ALA A 327 8.61 4.73 -4.81
N PHE A 328 9.00 5.46 -5.86
CA PHE A 328 9.02 4.95 -7.22
C PHE A 328 10.05 3.82 -7.43
N ARG A 329 11.23 3.89 -6.83
CA ARG A 329 12.19 2.76 -6.88
C ARG A 329 11.58 1.49 -6.30
N LYS A 330 10.91 1.58 -5.14
CA LYS A 330 10.21 0.42 -4.53
C LYS A 330 9.12 -0.13 -5.47
N LEU A 331 8.36 0.74 -6.12
CA LEU A 331 7.36 0.36 -7.11
C LEU A 331 7.99 -0.37 -8.31
N VAL A 332 9.12 0.16 -8.83
CA VAL A 332 9.83 -0.46 -9.95
C VAL A 332 10.34 -1.85 -9.57
N ASP A 333 10.98 -1.98 -8.41
CA ASP A 333 11.51 -3.25 -7.92
C ASP A 333 10.40 -4.31 -7.74
N ALA A 334 9.17 -3.87 -7.45
CA ALA A 334 8.02 -4.75 -7.25
C ALA A 334 7.29 -5.10 -8.54
N LEU A 335 7.10 -4.14 -9.47
CA LEU A 335 6.13 -4.25 -10.56
C LEU A 335 6.75 -4.20 -11.97
N PHE A 336 8.06 -4.06 -12.11
CA PHE A 336 8.81 -4.02 -13.37
C PHE A 336 9.94 -5.04 -13.42
#